data_a3dfeb616080b99697cd0ad509b1cc57
#
_entry.id   a3dfeb616080b99697cd0ad509b1cc57
#
_cell.length_a   1.000
_cell.length_b   1.000
_cell.length_c   1.000
_cell.angle_alpha   90.00
_cell.angle_beta   90.00
_cell.angle_gamma   90.00
#
_symmetry.space_group_name_H-M   'P 1'
#
loop_
_entity.id
_entity.type
_entity.pdbx_description
1 polymer ?
#
loop_
_entity_poly.entity_id
_entity_poly.type
_entity_poly.pdbx_seq_one_letter_code
_entity_poly.pdbx_strand_id
1 'polypeptide(L)'
;MMRPLIIAIACLAATLAAQTTAPATPQEIKSFYESGLRRNGIIGSSLIVIHHGEVLLDDNYGRQSETDPVDDNTTYHWASVTKTFTGIAIMQLRDRRLLSLDDPLIKYIPELATVHDTYGPISAITISQAMSHSSGFRDATWPWRDADWQPFEPTQWSQIVAMLPYTEIKFQPGTRYSYSNLAVVFLGEIIERLSGDQFEVYMEKNIFRPLGMDRSYYDRSPYHLLKYRSHSWDLKDGKLTEDPFDFNTGITRANGGLNAPLPDMLKYIRFLLGDPAHQPEYDAILKRSSLEEMWKPVLPVTPDEDFPSRVGAHDSVAESFFVHTDGKLKLIGHPGWQNGFRSQINIDPATRSAYIVDYNTDSEDPKQNTRSFNIELRDYLIDHFFK
;
A
#
# COMPACT_ATOMS: atom_id res chain seq x y z
N MET A 1 -71.88 37.77 13.29
CA MET A 1 -71.39 37.06 12.13
C MET A 1 -69.88 37.34 12.04
N MET A 2 -69.01 36.42 12.56
CA MET A 2 -67.56 36.52 12.49
C MET A 2 -67.10 35.68 11.32
N ARG A 3 -66.35 36.29 10.39
CA ARG A 3 -65.64 35.57 9.30
C ARG A 3 -64.33 35.12 9.78
N PRO A 4 -63.85 33.86 9.54
CA PRO A 4 -62.55 33.43 9.87
C PRO A 4 -61.53 33.88 8.80
N LEU A 5 -60.41 34.41 9.28
CA LEU A 5 -59.24 34.79 8.48
C LEU A 5 -58.37 33.52 8.23
N ILE A 6 -58.27 33.09 6.99
CA ILE A 6 -57.41 31.98 6.58
C ILE A 6 -56.03 32.57 6.30
N ILE A 7 -55.05 32.24 7.16
CA ILE A 7 -53.63 32.54 6.92
C ILE A 7 -53.04 31.37 6.13
N ALA A 8 -52.72 31.62 4.88
CA ALA A 8 -51.98 30.68 4.06
C ALA A 8 -50.46 30.80 4.38
N ILE A 9 -49.90 29.76 5.02
CA ILE A 9 -48.44 29.63 5.23
C ILE A 9 -47.86 29.02 3.95
N ALA A 10 -47.16 29.84 3.18
CA ALA A 10 -46.37 29.37 2.05
C ALA A 10 -45.06 28.76 2.58
N CYS A 11 -44.93 27.43 2.59
CA CYS A 11 -43.64 26.75 2.80
C CYS A 11 -42.74 26.95 1.59
N LEU A 12 -41.74 27.83 1.70
CA LEU A 12 -40.64 27.89 0.77
C LEU A 12 -39.72 26.66 1.03
N ALA A 13 -39.82 25.63 0.21
CA ALA A 13 -38.84 24.56 0.16
C ALA A 13 -37.59 25.10 -0.55
N ALA A 14 -36.60 25.49 0.23
CA ALA A 14 -35.26 25.77 -0.31
C ALA A 14 -34.63 24.43 -0.72
N THR A 15 -34.62 24.12 -2.02
CA THR A 15 -33.81 23.09 -2.58
C THR A 15 -32.33 23.53 -2.46
N LEU A 16 -31.60 22.97 -1.50
CA LEU A 16 -30.15 23.02 -1.52
C LEU A 16 -29.72 22.19 -2.74
N ALA A 17 -29.43 22.87 -3.85
CA ALA A 17 -28.68 22.31 -4.94
C ALA A 17 -27.27 22.08 -4.37
N ALA A 18 -26.83 20.84 -4.26
CA ALA A 18 -25.42 20.52 -4.03
C ALA A 18 -24.63 21.18 -5.16
N GLN A 19 -23.90 22.22 -4.86
CA GLN A 19 -22.92 22.80 -5.78
C GLN A 19 -21.86 21.73 -5.98
N THR A 20 -21.87 21.04 -7.11
CA THR A 20 -20.71 20.28 -7.58
C THR A 20 -19.65 21.31 -7.89
N THR A 21 -18.68 21.48 -6.97
CA THR A 21 -17.49 22.26 -7.24
C THR A 21 -16.75 21.61 -8.41
N ALA A 22 -16.24 22.41 -9.36
CA ALA A 22 -15.41 21.89 -10.42
C ALA A 22 -14.19 21.16 -9.79
N PRO A 23 -13.69 20.08 -10.42
CA PRO A 23 -12.50 19.40 -9.92
C PRO A 23 -11.32 20.37 -9.74
N ALA A 24 -10.50 20.14 -8.71
CA ALA A 24 -9.32 20.95 -8.45
C ALA A 24 -8.38 20.93 -9.66
N THR A 25 -7.87 22.10 -10.00
CA THR A 25 -6.86 22.25 -11.07
C THR A 25 -5.51 21.67 -10.63
N PRO A 26 -4.63 21.29 -11.57
CA PRO A 26 -3.27 20.84 -11.23
C PRO A 26 -2.52 21.82 -10.32
N GLN A 27 -2.69 23.13 -10.56
CA GLN A 27 -2.04 24.15 -9.76
C GLN A 27 -2.57 24.23 -8.32
N GLU A 28 -3.85 24.02 -8.11
CA GLU A 28 -4.45 23.96 -6.77
C GLU A 28 -3.98 22.73 -6.01
N ILE A 29 -3.94 21.55 -6.66
CA ILE A 29 -3.40 20.32 -6.08
C ILE A 29 -1.93 20.52 -5.69
N LYS A 30 -1.11 21.04 -6.61
CA LYS A 30 0.31 21.32 -6.35
C LYS A 30 0.49 22.28 -5.17
N SER A 31 -0.28 23.37 -5.14
CA SER A 31 -0.20 24.37 -4.06
C SER A 31 -0.58 23.78 -2.70
N PHE A 32 -1.62 22.95 -2.64
CA PHE A 32 -2.01 22.24 -1.44
C PHE A 32 -0.89 21.29 -0.98
N TYR A 33 -0.40 20.45 -1.88
CA TYR A 33 0.64 19.47 -1.64
C TYR A 33 1.92 20.12 -1.11
N GLU A 34 2.52 21.06 -1.86
CA GLU A 34 3.77 21.70 -1.43
C GLU A 34 3.63 22.51 -0.13
N SER A 35 2.47 23.17 0.12
CA SER A 35 2.25 23.87 1.36
C SER A 35 2.17 22.91 2.55
N GLY A 36 1.57 21.75 2.35
CA GLY A 36 1.52 20.67 3.34
C GLY A 36 2.90 20.10 3.63
N LEU A 37 3.72 19.83 2.60
CA LEU A 37 5.11 19.38 2.77
C LEU A 37 5.92 20.35 3.63
N ARG A 38 5.86 21.64 3.30
CA ARG A 38 6.56 22.70 4.07
C ARG A 38 6.08 22.76 5.52
N ARG A 39 4.75 22.73 5.72
CA ARG A 39 4.15 22.80 7.07
C ARG A 39 4.58 21.62 7.94
N ASN A 40 4.72 20.43 7.36
CA ASN A 40 5.08 19.22 8.08
C ASN A 40 6.59 18.91 8.07
N GLY A 41 7.43 19.80 7.56
CA GLY A 41 8.89 19.64 7.59
C GLY A 41 9.41 18.49 6.74
N ILE A 42 8.64 18.07 5.72
CA ILE A 42 9.02 16.97 4.82
C ILE A 42 10.14 17.45 3.91
N ILE A 43 11.24 16.69 3.88
CA ILE A 43 12.49 17.05 3.22
C ILE A 43 12.42 16.82 1.72
N GLY A 44 11.87 15.67 1.30
CA GLY A 44 11.72 15.31 -0.10
C GLY A 44 10.49 14.46 -0.33
N SER A 45 9.86 14.64 -1.47
CA SER A 45 8.67 13.89 -1.86
C SER A 45 8.43 13.99 -3.36
N SER A 46 7.73 13.01 -3.93
CA SER A 46 7.24 13.07 -5.29
C SER A 46 5.77 12.64 -5.34
N LEU A 47 4.97 13.32 -6.16
CA LEU A 47 3.54 13.08 -6.33
C LEU A 47 3.19 12.99 -7.82
N ILE A 48 2.49 11.92 -8.21
CA ILE A 48 1.82 11.85 -9.51
C ILE A 48 0.32 11.73 -9.30
N VAL A 49 -0.46 12.54 -10.03
CA VAL A 49 -1.92 12.46 -10.10
C VAL A 49 -2.33 12.14 -11.55
N ILE A 50 -3.18 11.13 -11.70
CA ILE A 50 -3.68 10.64 -12.99
C ILE A 50 -5.18 10.87 -13.05
N HIS A 51 -5.65 11.44 -14.17
CA HIS A 51 -7.07 11.67 -14.43
C HIS A 51 -7.45 11.08 -15.78
N HIS A 52 -8.43 10.19 -15.78
CA HIS A 52 -8.90 9.49 -16.99
C HIS A 52 -7.78 8.80 -17.80
N GLY A 53 -6.75 8.30 -17.10
CA GLY A 53 -5.61 7.61 -17.69
C GLY A 53 -4.44 8.51 -18.09
N GLU A 54 -4.61 9.84 -18.03
CA GLU A 54 -3.58 10.82 -18.37
C GLU A 54 -2.95 11.44 -17.11
N VAL A 55 -1.65 11.69 -17.15
CA VAL A 55 -0.95 12.37 -16.05
C VAL A 55 -1.39 13.83 -16.00
N LEU A 56 -2.07 14.20 -14.92
CA LEU A 56 -2.54 15.55 -14.66
C LEU A 56 -1.51 16.39 -13.92
N LEU A 57 -0.78 15.79 -13.00
CA LEU A 57 0.29 16.40 -12.20
C LEU A 57 1.40 15.39 -12.01
N ASP A 58 2.64 15.85 -12.19
CA ASP A 58 3.87 15.17 -11.82
C ASP A 58 4.75 16.21 -11.13
N ASP A 59 5.00 16.02 -9.83
CA ASP A 59 5.66 17.03 -9.01
C ASP A 59 6.72 16.42 -8.12
N ASN A 60 7.93 16.96 -8.19
CA ASN A 60 9.09 16.61 -7.39
C ASN A 60 9.41 17.75 -6.43
N TYR A 61 9.51 17.47 -5.14
CA TYR A 61 9.74 18.45 -4.10
C TYR A 61 10.96 18.13 -3.26
N GLY A 62 11.76 19.16 -2.95
CA GLY A 62 12.82 19.08 -1.96
C GLY A 62 14.05 18.32 -2.41
N ARG A 63 14.62 17.51 -1.53
CA ARG A 63 15.90 16.84 -1.76
C ARG A 63 15.89 15.36 -1.40
N GLN A 64 16.68 14.57 -2.14
CA GLN A 64 16.86 13.13 -1.92
C GLN A 64 18.07 12.81 -1.01
N SER A 65 19.00 13.76 -0.84
CA SER A 65 20.19 13.66 0.03
C SER A 65 20.51 15.04 0.59
N GLU A 66 21.60 15.20 1.36
CA GLU A 66 22.05 16.53 1.80
C GLU A 66 22.28 17.49 0.63
N THR A 67 22.74 16.99 -0.51
CA THR A 67 23.22 17.79 -1.65
C THR A 67 22.33 17.71 -2.88
N ASP A 68 21.62 16.61 -3.08
CA ASP A 68 20.94 16.35 -4.34
C ASP A 68 19.44 16.62 -4.24
N PRO A 69 18.83 17.32 -5.23
CA PRO A 69 17.40 17.52 -5.27
C PRO A 69 16.67 16.21 -5.61
N VAL A 70 15.38 16.15 -5.27
CA VAL A 70 14.47 15.13 -5.79
C VAL A 70 14.25 15.38 -7.28
N ASP A 71 14.34 14.32 -8.09
CA ASP A 71 14.04 14.32 -9.52
C ASP A 71 13.36 13.00 -9.95
N ASP A 72 13.05 12.84 -11.24
CA ASP A 72 12.42 11.61 -11.78
C ASP A 72 13.27 10.36 -11.66
N ASN A 73 14.54 10.49 -11.29
CA ASN A 73 15.42 9.35 -11.03
C ASN A 73 15.42 8.94 -9.56
N THR A 74 14.93 9.80 -8.67
CA THR A 74 14.93 9.56 -7.23
C THR A 74 14.20 8.25 -6.93
N THR A 75 14.93 7.31 -6.33
CA THR A 75 14.40 6.01 -5.93
C THR A 75 14.01 6.06 -4.46
N TYR A 76 12.75 5.77 -4.20
CA TYR A 76 12.17 5.68 -2.86
C TYR A 76 12.02 4.24 -2.42
N HIS A 77 11.85 4.05 -1.11
CA HIS A 77 11.49 2.78 -0.51
C HIS A 77 9.97 2.71 -0.29
N TRP A 78 9.30 1.85 -1.03
CA TRP A 78 7.83 1.75 -1.07
C TRP A 78 7.22 0.97 0.09
N ALA A 79 8.04 0.38 0.93
CA ALA A 79 7.58 -0.36 2.10
C ALA A 79 6.41 -1.31 1.77
N SER A 80 5.32 -1.26 2.54
CA SER A 80 4.19 -2.19 2.42
C SER A 80 3.40 -2.12 1.10
N VAL A 81 3.60 -1.11 0.24
CA VAL A 81 3.09 -1.14 -1.14
C VAL A 81 3.60 -2.39 -1.89
N THR A 82 4.76 -2.91 -1.49
CA THR A 82 5.32 -4.20 -1.94
C THR A 82 4.31 -5.34 -1.93
N LYS A 83 3.42 -5.38 -0.94
CA LYS A 83 2.44 -6.47 -0.77
C LYS A 83 1.51 -6.61 -1.96
N THR A 84 1.23 -5.53 -2.67
CA THR A 84 0.39 -5.55 -3.88
C THR A 84 1.07 -6.33 -5.00
N PHE A 85 2.39 -6.21 -5.14
CA PHE A 85 3.20 -6.99 -6.09
C PHE A 85 3.26 -8.47 -5.69
N THR A 86 3.47 -8.75 -4.41
CA THR A 86 3.44 -10.13 -3.87
C THR A 86 2.10 -10.81 -4.12
N GLY A 87 1.00 -10.08 -3.91
CA GLY A 87 -0.35 -10.56 -4.21
C GLY A 87 -0.53 -10.87 -5.69
N ILE A 88 -0.06 -10.00 -6.61
CA ILE A 88 -0.07 -10.24 -8.05
C ILE A 88 0.71 -11.51 -8.41
N ALA A 89 1.88 -11.73 -7.81
CA ALA A 89 2.67 -12.94 -8.03
C ALA A 89 1.94 -14.22 -7.58
N ILE A 90 1.26 -14.19 -6.43
CA ILE A 90 0.40 -15.30 -5.97
C ILE A 90 -0.73 -15.55 -6.98
N MET A 91 -1.38 -14.50 -7.49
CA MET A 91 -2.43 -14.64 -8.49
C MET A 91 -1.91 -15.18 -9.82
N GLN A 92 -0.70 -14.83 -10.23
CA GLN A 92 -0.04 -15.42 -11.40
C GLN A 92 0.16 -16.94 -11.22
N LEU A 93 0.60 -17.38 -10.04
CA LEU A 93 0.76 -18.81 -9.73
C LEU A 93 -0.60 -19.53 -9.69
N ARG A 94 -1.64 -18.87 -9.15
CA ARG A 94 -3.01 -19.36 -9.16
C ARG A 94 -3.54 -19.55 -10.59
N ASP A 95 -3.36 -18.55 -11.47
CA ASP A 95 -3.83 -18.58 -12.85
C ASP A 95 -3.09 -19.64 -13.67
N ARG A 96 -1.83 -19.95 -13.31
CA ARG A 96 -1.04 -21.08 -13.84
C ARG A 96 -1.43 -22.42 -13.22
N ARG A 97 -2.40 -22.47 -12.28
CA ARG A 97 -2.88 -23.67 -11.57
C ARG A 97 -1.81 -24.35 -10.70
N LEU A 98 -0.87 -23.61 -10.20
CA LEU A 98 0.17 -24.10 -9.28
C LEU A 98 -0.32 -24.08 -7.82
N LEU A 99 -1.31 -23.25 -7.51
CA LEU A 99 -1.98 -23.16 -6.22
C LEU A 99 -3.45 -22.76 -6.38
N SER A 100 -4.23 -22.94 -5.28
CA SER A 100 -5.54 -22.32 -5.08
C SER A 100 -5.46 -21.34 -3.91
N LEU A 101 -6.22 -20.26 -3.92
CA LEU A 101 -6.30 -19.34 -2.78
C LEU A 101 -6.88 -20.01 -1.53
N ASP A 102 -7.69 -21.06 -1.70
CA ASP A 102 -8.25 -21.88 -0.62
C ASP A 102 -7.28 -22.97 -0.12
N ASP A 103 -6.11 -23.12 -0.75
CA ASP A 103 -5.11 -24.08 -0.27
C ASP A 103 -4.59 -23.68 1.11
N PRO A 104 -4.41 -24.64 2.03
CA PRO A 104 -3.75 -24.40 3.30
C PRO A 104 -2.30 -23.96 3.12
N LEU A 105 -1.86 -22.95 3.87
CA LEU A 105 -0.45 -22.52 3.86
C LEU A 105 0.51 -23.68 4.15
N ILE A 106 0.15 -24.56 5.08
CA ILE A 106 0.96 -25.73 5.49
C ILE A 106 1.22 -26.71 4.35
N LYS A 107 0.39 -26.71 3.30
CA LYS A 107 0.61 -27.52 2.09
C LYS A 107 1.93 -27.17 1.42
N TYR A 108 2.31 -25.91 1.48
CA TYR A 108 3.50 -25.36 0.85
C TYR A 108 4.63 -25.09 1.84
N ILE A 109 4.27 -24.89 3.12
CA ILE A 109 5.20 -24.57 4.22
C ILE A 109 4.94 -25.56 5.36
N PRO A 110 5.41 -26.83 5.25
CA PRO A 110 5.16 -27.84 6.27
C PRO A 110 5.74 -27.49 7.64
N GLU A 111 6.71 -26.59 7.72
CA GLU A 111 7.29 -26.07 8.96
C GLU A 111 6.25 -25.40 9.86
N LEU A 112 5.13 -24.91 9.29
CA LEU A 112 4.01 -24.33 10.05
C LEU A 112 3.35 -25.34 11.01
N ALA A 113 3.61 -26.64 10.88
CA ALA A 113 3.12 -27.65 11.81
C ALA A 113 3.57 -27.43 13.28
N THR A 114 4.60 -26.62 13.51
CA THR A 114 5.10 -26.27 14.83
C THR A 114 4.43 -25.05 15.46
N VAL A 115 3.59 -24.33 14.70
CA VAL A 115 2.85 -23.15 15.18
C VAL A 115 1.75 -23.60 16.13
N HIS A 116 1.58 -22.88 17.24
CA HIS A 116 0.54 -23.15 18.20
C HIS A 116 -0.79 -22.49 17.77
N ASP A 117 -1.80 -23.31 17.54
CA ASP A 117 -3.15 -22.85 17.18
C ASP A 117 -4.19 -23.43 18.15
N THR A 118 -4.82 -22.56 18.94
CA THR A 118 -5.89 -22.92 19.89
C THR A 118 -7.28 -22.85 19.28
N TYR A 119 -7.41 -22.34 18.04
CA TYR A 119 -8.70 -22.11 17.38
C TYR A 119 -9.05 -23.21 16.37
N GLY A 120 -8.07 -24.05 16.00
CA GLY A 120 -8.30 -25.15 15.08
C GLY A 120 -6.98 -25.75 14.58
N PRO A 121 -7.04 -26.64 13.57
CA PRO A 121 -5.83 -27.16 12.99
C PRO A 121 -5.18 -26.08 12.10
N ILE A 122 -3.85 -25.95 12.16
CA ILE A 122 -3.08 -25.02 11.33
C ILE A 122 -3.36 -25.20 9.82
N SER A 123 -3.82 -26.38 9.43
CA SER A 123 -4.26 -26.69 8.06
C SER A 123 -5.56 -25.99 7.64
N ALA A 124 -6.22 -25.27 8.53
CA ALA A 124 -7.37 -24.44 8.19
C ALA A 124 -7.00 -23.03 7.72
N ILE A 125 -5.72 -22.61 7.88
CA ILE A 125 -5.26 -21.28 7.46
C ILE A 125 -4.88 -21.31 5.99
N THR A 126 -5.57 -20.50 5.17
CA THR A 126 -5.45 -20.48 3.72
C THR A 126 -4.54 -19.36 3.20
N ILE A 127 -4.15 -19.47 1.91
CA ILE A 127 -3.43 -18.42 1.18
C ILE A 127 -4.26 -17.11 1.16
N SER A 128 -5.56 -17.18 0.86
CA SER A 128 -6.45 -16.01 0.89
C SER A 128 -6.44 -15.31 2.25
N GLN A 129 -6.47 -16.07 3.35
CA GLN A 129 -6.40 -15.47 4.68
C GLN A 129 -5.05 -14.80 4.97
N ALA A 130 -3.95 -15.27 4.39
CA ALA A 130 -2.67 -14.57 4.47
C ALA A 130 -2.68 -13.27 3.63
N MET A 131 -3.23 -13.31 2.41
CA MET A 131 -3.34 -12.15 1.52
C MET A 131 -4.29 -11.07 2.07
N SER A 132 -5.33 -11.46 2.79
CA SER A 132 -6.35 -10.56 3.36
C SER A 132 -6.10 -10.18 4.82
N HIS A 133 -4.91 -10.49 5.36
CA HIS A 133 -4.58 -10.20 6.76
C HIS A 133 -5.61 -10.72 7.77
N SER A 134 -6.16 -11.92 7.52
CA SER A 134 -7.15 -12.56 8.38
C SER A 134 -6.70 -13.92 8.91
N SER A 135 -5.44 -14.26 8.74
CA SER A 135 -4.86 -15.55 9.11
C SER A 135 -4.69 -15.79 10.62
N GLY A 136 -4.72 -14.73 11.43
CA GLY A 136 -4.44 -14.81 12.86
C GLY A 136 -2.95 -14.76 13.24
N PHE A 137 -2.04 -14.76 12.28
CA PHE A 137 -0.62 -14.55 12.56
C PHE A 137 -0.36 -13.12 13.08
N ARG A 138 0.70 -12.96 13.90
CA ARG A 138 1.14 -11.67 14.43
C ARG A 138 1.62 -10.74 13.31
N ASP A 139 1.64 -9.45 13.61
CA ASP A 139 2.19 -8.45 12.69
C ASP A 139 3.73 -8.55 12.61
N ALA A 140 4.41 -8.37 13.74
CA ALA A 140 5.87 -8.39 13.78
C ALA A 140 6.44 -9.76 13.36
N THR A 141 7.58 -9.73 12.68
CA THR A 141 8.32 -10.93 12.29
C THR A 141 8.81 -11.70 13.52
N TRP A 142 9.32 -10.98 14.53
CA TRP A 142 9.77 -11.55 15.80
C TRP A 142 8.60 -11.78 16.77
N PRO A 143 8.55 -12.94 17.49
CA PRO A 143 7.45 -13.24 18.40
C PRO A 143 7.49 -12.48 19.73
N TRP A 144 8.63 -11.96 20.14
CA TRP A 144 8.89 -11.34 21.46
C TRP A 144 9.57 -9.98 21.37
N ARG A 145 9.24 -9.21 20.33
CA ARG A 145 9.72 -7.84 20.21
C ARG A 145 9.09 -6.95 21.28
N ASP A 146 9.90 -6.19 22.00
CA ASP A 146 9.46 -5.19 22.99
C ASP A 146 10.20 -3.87 22.84
N ALA A 147 9.90 -2.88 23.71
CA ALA A 147 10.48 -1.55 23.64
C ALA A 147 12.01 -1.54 23.86
N ASP A 148 12.52 -2.47 24.67
CA ASP A 148 13.93 -2.54 25.06
C ASP A 148 14.75 -3.40 24.10
N TRP A 149 14.10 -4.26 23.34
CA TRP A 149 14.74 -5.19 22.44
C TRP A 149 14.18 -5.08 21.02
N GLN A 150 14.96 -4.48 20.13
CA GLN A 150 14.66 -4.28 18.72
C GLN A 150 15.64 -5.09 17.86
N PRO A 151 15.40 -6.39 17.64
CA PRO A 151 16.30 -7.20 16.84
C PRO A 151 16.26 -6.76 15.36
N PHE A 152 17.36 -7.00 14.65
CA PHE A 152 17.37 -6.87 13.20
C PHE A 152 16.31 -7.81 12.60
N GLU A 153 15.69 -7.36 11.50
CA GLU A 153 14.76 -8.24 10.76
C GLU A 153 15.48 -9.51 10.30
N PRO A 154 14.79 -10.66 10.28
CA PRO A 154 15.41 -11.91 9.84
C PRO A 154 15.81 -11.81 8.37
N THR A 155 17.01 -12.29 8.06
CA THR A 155 17.56 -12.25 6.72
C THR A 155 17.48 -13.58 5.98
N GLN A 156 17.11 -14.66 6.68
CA GLN A 156 17.06 -16.01 6.13
C GLN A 156 15.81 -16.76 6.58
N TRP A 157 15.30 -17.64 5.72
CA TRP A 157 14.16 -18.50 6.02
C TRP A 157 14.35 -19.34 7.29
N SER A 158 15.56 -19.87 7.52
CA SER A 158 15.86 -20.66 8.72
C SER A 158 15.60 -19.91 10.03
N GLN A 159 15.75 -18.59 10.04
CA GLN A 159 15.42 -17.76 11.22
C GLN A 159 13.91 -17.67 11.44
N ILE A 160 13.12 -17.56 10.36
CA ILE A 160 11.66 -17.63 10.43
C ILE A 160 11.25 -19.00 10.98
N VAL A 161 11.79 -20.10 10.46
CA VAL A 161 11.47 -21.46 10.92
C VAL A 161 11.78 -21.63 12.41
N ALA A 162 12.92 -21.12 12.87
CA ALA A 162 13.29 -21.17 14.29
C ALA A 162 12.31 -20.45 15.22
N MET A 163 11.55 -19.47 14.71
CA MET A 163 10.56 -18.73 15.49
C MET A 163 9.15 -19.34 15.46
N LEU A 164 8.87 -20.29 14.57
CA LEU A 164 7.54 -20.88 14.43
C LEU A 164 7.05 -21.59 15.71
N PRO A 165 7.88 -22.33 16.47
CA PRO A 165 7.46 -22.95 17.74
C PRO A 165 7.04 -21.93 18.82
N TYR A 166 7.44 -20.68 18.69
CA TYR A 166 7.08 -19.57 19.59
C TYR A 166 5.94 -18.70 19.02
N THR A 167 5.36 -19.14 17.89
CA THR A 167 4.27 -18.42 17.21
C THR A 167 2.94 -19.05 17.59
N GLU A 168 1.98 -18.22 17.95
CA GLU A 168 0.61 -18.63 18.19
C GLU A 168 -0.35 -17.86 17.28
N ILE A 169 -1.46 -18.49 16.95
CA ILE A 169 -2.57 -17.86 16.25
C ILE A 169 -3.39 -17.06 17.26
N LYS A 170 -3.65 -15.78 16.96
CA LYS A 170 -4.22 -14.82 17.92
C LYS A 170 -5.75 -14.82 17.96
N PHE A 171 -6.41 -15.35 16.93
CA PHE A 171 -7.87 -15.41 16.83
C PHE A 171 -8.27 -16.43 15.76
N GLN A 172 -9.56 -16.80 15.74
CA GLN A 172 -10.10 -17.71 14.73
C GLN A 172 -9.83 -17.18 13.32
N PRO A 173 -9.02 -17.88 12.49
CA PRO A 173 -8.70 -17.44 11.14
C PRO A 173 -9.96 -17.14 10.30
N GLY A 174 -9.90 -16.05 9.52
CA GLY A 174 -10.98 -15.60 8.65
C GLY A 174 -12.09 -14.78 9.34
N THR A 175 -12.02 -14.54 10.67
CA THR A 175 -13.11 -13.87 11.39
C THR A 175 -12.94 -12.37 11.55
N ARG A 176 -11.73 -11.86 11.41
CA ARG A 176 -11.44 -10.42 11.48
C ARG A 176 -10.16 -10.07 10.76
N TYR A 177 -10.05 -8.80 10.38
CA TYR A 177 -8.80 -8.19 9.94
C TYR A 177 -7.82 -8.01 11.11
N SER A 178 -6.57 -8.36 10.89
CA SER A 178 -5.43 -8.03 11.75
C SER A 178 -4.15 -8.09 10.91
N TYR A 179 -3.56 -6.94 10.66
CA TYR A 179 -2.38 -6.83 9.79
C TYR A 179 -1.28 -7.81 10.21
N SER A 180 -0.65 -8.46 9.23
CA SER A 180 0.41 -9.45 9.49
C SER A 180 1.48 -9.40 8.41
N ASN A 181 2.63 -8.86 8.76
CA ASN A 181 3.82 -8.92 7.93
C ASN A 181 4.34 -10.36 7.82
N LEU A 182 4.28 -11.13 8.92
CA LEU A 182 4.72 -12.53 8.93
C LEU A 182 3.94 -13.40 7.93
N ALA A 183 2.62 -13.21 7.83
CA ALA A 183 1.81 -13.96 6.86
C ALA A 183 2.25 -13.68 5.41
N VAL A 184 2.66 -12.44 5.09
CA VAL A 184 3.14 -12.09 3.76
C VAL A 184 4.55 -12.64 3.49
N VAL A 185 5.40 -12.79 4.50
CA VAL A 185 6.67 -13.51 4.35
C VAL A 185 6.43 -14.95 3.88
N PHE A 186 5.38 -15.62 4.40
CA PHE A 186 5.01 -16.95 3.93
C PHE A 186 4.57 -16.96 2.46
N LEU A 187 3.88 -15.91 1.99
CA LEU A 187 3.54 -15.79 0.56
C LEU A 187 4.80 -15.67 -0.29
N GLY A 188 5.80 -14.91 0.16
CA GLY A 188 7.11 -14.83 -0.51
C GLY A 188 7.80 -16.19 -0.64
N GLU A 189 7.82 -16.97 0.44
CA GLU A 189 8.38 -18.33 0.45
C GLU A 189 7.61 -19.28 -0.48
N ILE A 190 6.27 -19.17 -0.55
CA ILE A 190 5.45 -19.96 -1.48
C ILE A 190 5.79 -19.63 -2.93
N ILE A 191 6.02 -18.35 -3.26
CA ILE A 191 6.43 -17.93 -4.59
C ILE A 191 7.75 -18.60 -4.97
N GLU A 192 8.76 -18.58 -4.08
CA GLU A 192 10.06 -19.22 -4.32
C GLU A 192 9.93 -20.74 -4.51
N ARG A 193 9.20 -21.43 -3.62
CA ARG A 193 9.02 -22.89 -3.68
C ARG A 193 8.31 -23.36 -4.95
N LEU A 194 7.30 -22.63 -5.41
CA LEU A 194 6.52 -23.03 -6.57
C LEU A 194 7.16 -22.62 -7.90
N SER A 195 7.88 -21.51 -7.93
CA SER A 195 8.53 -21.03 -9.15
C SER A 195 9.93 -21.64 -9.37
N GLY A 196 10.63 -21.97 -8.28
CA GLY A 196 12.05 -22.33 -8.30
C GLY A 196 12.98 -21.13 -8.49
N ASP A 197 12.47 -19.92 -8.59
CA ASP A 197 13.24 -18.67 -8.64
C ASP A 197 13.34 -18.08 -7.22
N GLN A 198 14.38 -17.33 -6.95
CA GLN A 198 14.39 -16.40 -5.81
C GLN A 198 13.31 -15.34 -6.00
N PHE A 199 12.79 -14.79 -4.92
CA PHE A 199 11.67 -13.85 -4.95
C PHE A 199 11.93 -12.66 -5.89
N GLU A 200 13.09 -12.03 -5.79
CA GLU A 200 13.47 -10.87 -6.62
C GLU A 200 13.56 -11.25 -8.10
N VAL A 201 14.10 -12.44 -8.39
CA VAL A 201 14.19 -12.95 -9.76
C VAL A 201 12.80 -13.21 -10.35
N TYR A 202 11.89 -13.75 -9.53
CA TYR A 202 10.50 -13.93 -9.95
C TYR A 202 9.84 -12.60 -10.29
N MET A 203 9.99 -11.60 -9.42
CA MET A 203 9.41 -10.26 -9.61
C MET A 203 9.98 -9.57 -10.84
N GLU A 204 11.29 -9.62 -11.03
CA GLU A 204 11.96 -9.08 -12.21
C GLU A 204 11.44 -9.70 -13.50
N LYS A 205 11.40 -11.04 -13.56
CA LYS A 205 10.98 -11.77 -14.77
C LYS A 205 9.51 -11.61 -15.12
N ASN A 206 8.63 -11.59 -14.10
CA ASN A 206 7.20 -11.73 -14.30
C ASN A 206 6.41 -10.42 -14.13
N ILE A 207 7.02 -9.38 -13.55
CA ILE A 207 6.34 -8.10 -13.30
C ILE A 207 7.18 -6.92 -13.78
N PHE A 208 8.40 -6.71 -13.27
CA PHE A 208 9.18 -5.49 -13.55
C PHE A 208 9.54 -5.37 -15.02
N ARG A 209 10.20 -6.39 -15.57
CA ARG A 209 10.62 -6.38 -16.97
C ARG A 209 9.42 -6.29 -17.94
N PRO A 210 8.33 -7.06 -17.79
CA PRO A 210 7.15 -6.90 -18.63
C PRO A 210 6.50 -5.52 -18.56
N LEU A 211 6.58 -4.83 -17.42
CA LEU A 211 6.09 -3.46 -17.26
C LEU A 211 7.12 -2.40 -17.68
N GLY A 212 8.37 -2.78 -17.96
CA GLY A 212 9.47 -1.84 -18.20
C GLY A 212 9.91 -1.06 -16.97
N MET A 213 9.76 -1.63 -15.77
CA MET A 213 10.19 -1.05 -14.48
C MET A 213 11.69 -1.28 -14.27
N ASP A 214 12.51 -0.76 -15.17
CA ASP A 214 13.94 -1.12 -15.30
C ASP A 214 14.84 -0.60 -14.17
N ARG A 215 14.29 0.23 -13.27
CA ARG A 215 15.01 0.81 -12.12
C ARG A 215 14.40 0.42 -10.79
N SER A 216 13.47 -0.52 -10.81
CA SER A 216 12.88 -1.11 -9.60
C SER A 216 13.67 -2.30 -9.14
N TYR A 217 13.84 -2.46 -7.83
CA TYR A 217 14.62 -3.56 -7.25
C TYR A 217 14.16 -3.85 -5.83
N TYR A 218 14.62 -5.00 -5.32
CA TYR A 218 14.47 -5.38 -3.91
C TYR A 218 15.80 -5.33 -3.21
N ASP A 219 15.75 -5.21 -1.88
CA ASP A 219 16.92 -5.18 -1.02
C ASP A 219 17.92 -4.05 -1.34
N ARG A 220 19.20 -4.37 -1.44
CA ARG A 220 20.26 -3.37 -1.63
C ARG A 220 20.22 -2.77 -3.02
N SER A 221 20.43 -1.47 -3.07
CA SER A 221 20.52 -0.75 -4.33
C SER A 221 21.62 -1.31 -5.23
N PRO A 222 21.30 -1.64 -6.49
CA PRO A 222 22.33 -1.95 -7.48
C PRO A 222 23.35 -0.80 -7.59
N TYR A 223 24.62 -1.11 -7.74
CA TYR A 223 25.70 -0.12 -7.69
C TYR A 223 25.48 1.08 -8.62
N HIS A 224 24.96 0.85 -9.83
CA HIS A 224 24.72 1.91 -10.82
C HIS A 224 23.50 2.79 -10.47
N LEU A 225 22.63 2.35 -9.53
CA LEU A 225 21.46 3.08 -9.07
C LEU A 225 21.67 3.78 -7.71
N LEU A 226 22.78 3.48 -6.99
CA LEU A 226 23.04 4.04 -5.65
C LEU A 226 22.89 5.55 -5.57
N LYS A 227 23.37 6.27 -6.59
CA LYS A 227 23.32 7.74 -6.63
C LYS A 227 21.92 8.33 -6.72
N TYR A 228 20.93 7.52 -7.06
CA TYR A 228 19.52 7.93 -7.19
C TYR A 228 18.69 7.55 -5.97
N ARG A 229 19.26 6.76 -5.07
CA ARG A 229 18.53 6.34 -3.87
C ARG A 229 18.36 7.50 -2.92
N SER A 230 17.12 7.79 -2.57
CA SER A 230 16.82 8.78 -1.56
C SER A 230 17.33 8.32 -0.20
N HIS A 231 17.96 9.23 0.54
CA HIS A 231 18.09 9.07 1.98
C HIS A 231 16.73 9.24 2.63
N SER A 232 16.59 8.82 3.87
CA SER A 232 15.41 9.09 4.68
C SER A 232 15.74 9.99 5.87
N TRP A 233 14.73 10.62 6.40
CA TRP A 233 14.86 11.49 7.56
C TRP A 233 13.81 11.16 8.60
N ASP A 234 14.23 11.11 9.86
CA ASP A 234 13.34 11.05 11.01
C ASP A 234 13.31 12.40 11.70
N LEU A 235 12.12 12.95 11.89
CA LEU A 235 11.90 14.15 12.71
C LEU A 235 11.27 13.74 14.04
N LYS A 236 12.08 13.76 15.10
CA LYS A 236 11.66 13.39 16.45
C LYS A 236 12.10 14.46 17.45
N ASP A 237 11.17 14.92 18.29
CA ASP A 237 11.41 15.96 19.31
C ASP A 237 12.05 17.24 18.73
N GLY A 238 11.65 17.63 17.51
CA GLY A 238 12.21 18.78 16.79
C GLY A 238 13.62 18.57 16.25
N LYS A 239 14.19 17.38 16.38
CA LYS A 239 15.49 17.00 15.81
C LYS A 239 15.32 16.18 14.55
N LEU A 240 15.81 16.72 13.43
CA LEU A 240 15.90 16.00 12.17
C LEU A 240 17.17 15.15 12.14
N THR A 241 17.03 13.85 11.83
CA THR A 241 18.15 12.92 11.68
C THR A 241 18.06 12.29 10.29
N GLU A 242 19.15 12.39 9.53
CA GLU A 242 19.27 11.76 8.22
C GLU A 242 19.80 10.33 8.37
N ASP A 243 19.21 9.39 7.63
CA ASP A 243 19.69 8.03 7.48
C ASP A 243 20.06 7.77 6.00
N PRO A 244 21.36 7.81 5.67
CA PRO A 244 21.86 7.48 4.33
C PRO A 244 21.95 5.95 4.11
N PHE A 245 21.60 5.14 5.11
CA PHE A 245 21.84 3.72 5.12
C PHE A 245 20.99 2.97 4.08
N ASP A 246 21.65 2.13 3.30
CA ASP A 246 21.04 1.21 2.36
C ASP A 246 20.80 -0.13 3.06
N PHE A 247 19.56 -0.37 3.48
CA PHE A 247 19.23 -1.54 4.28
C PHE A 247 18.79 -2.74 3.42
N ASN A 248 19.04 -3.91 3.97
CA ASN A 248 18.65 -5.18 3.37
C ASN A 248 17.40 -5.70 4.11
N THR A 249 16.30 -5.85 3.41
CA THR A 249 15.06 -6.42 3.94
C THR A 249 15.14 -7.94 4.12
N GLY A 250 16.13 -8.59 3.53
CA GLY A 250 16.35 -10.03 3.66
C GLY A 250 15.12 -10.85 3.31
N ILE A 251 14.75 -11.80 4.17
CA ILE A 251 13.57 -12.64 3.94
C ILE A 251 12.25 -11.87 4.04
N THR A 252 12.25 -10.65 4.59
CA THR A 252 11.05 -9.79 4.69
C THR A 252 10.77 -8.99 3.41
N ARG A 253 11.57 -9.15 2.36
CA ARG A 253 11.43 -8.44 1.08
C ARG A 253 10.04 -8.55 0.46
N ALA A 254 9.36 -9.67 0.62
CA ALA A 254 8.00 -9.87 0.09
C ALA A 254 6.96 -8.97 0.76
N ASN A 255 7.19 -8.50 1.98
CA ASN A 255 6.22 -7.66 2.70
C ASN A 255 6.53 -6.16 2.61
N GLY A 256 7.79 -5.79 2.27
CA GLY A 256 8.18 -4.38 2.34
C GLY A 256 9.44 -3.99 1.56
N GLY A 257 10.03 -4.85 0.71
CA GLY A 257 11.36 -4.63 0.14
C GLY A 257 11.45 -3.85 -1.16
N LEU A 258 10.36 -3.36 -1.72
CA LEU A 258 10.35 -2.66 -3.00
C LEU A 258 11.03 -1.29 -2.92
N ASN A 259 11.97 -1.05 -3.85
CA ASN A 259 12.54 0.26 -4.13
C ASN A 259 12.27 0.60 -5.60
N ALA A 260 11.77 1.79 -5.87
CA ALA A 260 11.44 2.23 -7.23
C ALA A 260 11.38 3.75 -7.34
N PRO A 261 11.70 4.34 -8.50
CA PRO A 261 11.39 5.73 -8.81
C PRO A 261 9.91 5.86 -9.23
N LEU A 262 9.33 7.06 -9.07
CA LEU A 262 7.93 7.29 -9.44
C LEU A 262 7.60 6.96 -10.91
N PRO A 263 8.45 7.23 -11.91
CA PRO A 263 8.16 6.82 -13.29
C PRO A 263 7.97 5.31 -13.48
N ASP A 264 8.66 4.47 -12.71
CA ASP A 264 8.41 3.02 -12.74
C ASP A 264 7.08 2.67 -12.05
N MET A 265 6.79 3.31 -10.92
CA MET A 265 5.50 3.13 -10.24
C MET A 265 4.33 3.63 -11.09
N LEU A 266 4.51 4.67 -11.92
CA LEU A 266 3.51 5.10 -12.89
C LEU A 266 3.15 3.99 -13.89
N LYS A 267 4.14 3.21 -14.36
CA LYS A 267 3.90 2.05 -15.24
C LYS A 267 3.06 0.98 -14.52
N TYR A 268 3.37 0.71 -13.25
CA TYR A 268 2.59 -0.17 -12.41
C TYR A 268 1.14 0.32 -12.20
N ILE A 269 0.96 1.60 -11.91
CA ILE A 269 -0.39 2.18 -11.76
C ILE A 269 -1.18 2.12 -13.07
N ARG A 270 -0.57 2.37 -14.21
CA ARG A 270 -1.22 2.21 -15.53
C ARG A 270 -1.67 0.77 -15.77
N PHE A 271 -0.87 -0.22 -15.39
CA PHE A 271 -1.26 -1.62 -15.41
C PHE A 271 -2.48 -1.88 -14.50
N LEU A 272 -2.48 -1.36 -13.28
CA LEU A 272 -3.63 -1.50 -12.37
C LEU A 272 -4.89 -0.81 -12.89
N LEU A 273 -4.78 0.41 -13.45
CA LEU A 273 -5.91 1.14 -14.02
C LEU A 273 -6.46 0.46 -15.29
N GLY A 274 -5.60 -0.23 -16.02
CA GLY A 274 -5.89 -0.76 -17.35
C GLY A 274 -5.80 0.33 -18.41
N ASP A 275 -5.35 -0.06 -19.60
CA ASP A 275 -5.33 0.78 -20.79
C ASP A 275 -5.78 -0.09 -21.97
N PRO A 276 -6.89 0.28 -22.65
CA PRO A 276 -7.39 -0.51 -23.78
C PRO A 276 -6.35 -0.76 -24.86
N ALA A 277 -5.42 0.17 -25.07
CA ALA A 277 -4.36 0.04 -26.06
C ALA A 277 -3.28 -0.98 -25.66
N HIS A 278 -3.05 -1.18 -24.36
CA HIS A 278 -2.01 -2.06 -23.80
C HIS A 278 -2.60 -3.24 -23.01
N GLN A 279 -3.92 -3.45 -23.05
CA GLN A 279 -4.56 -4.51 -22.25
C GLN A 279 -4.03 -5.91 -22.57
N PRO A 280 -3.71 -6.28 -23.84
CA PRO A 280 -3.15 -7.60 -24.14
C PRO A 280 -1.79 -7.83 -23.44
N GLU A 281 -0.93 -6.83 -23.38
CA GLU A 281 0.36 -6.89 -22.67
C GLU A 281 0.15 -7.01 -21.16
N TYR A 282 -0.81 -6.27 -20.61
CA TYR A 282 -1.17 -6.33 -19.19
C TYR A 282 -1.79 -7.68 -18.82
N ASP A 283 -2.66 -8.24 -19.67
CA ASP A 283 -3.24 -9.56 -19.46
C ASP A 283 -2.21 -10.69 -19.53
N ALA A 284 -1.09 -10.49 -20.22
CA ALA A 284 0.03 -11.42 -20.20
C ALA A 284 0.76 -11.44 -18.85
N ILE A 285 0.70 -10.35 -18.08
CA ILE A 285 1.23 -10.28 -16.72
C ILE A 285 0.23 -10.88 -15.74
N LEU A 286 -0.98 -10.33 -15.69
CA LEU A 286 -2.11 -10.86 -14.93
C LEU A 286 -3.41 -10.40 -15.59
N LYS A 287 -4.34 -11.34 -15.84
CA LYS A 287 -5.63 -11.02 -16.43
C LYS A 287 -6.37 -9.96 -15.64
N ARG A 288 -7.02 -9.05 -16.35
CA ARG A 288 -7.86 -8.01 -15.74
C ARG A 288 -8.87 -8.58 -14.74
N SER A 289 -9.52 -9.70 -15.10
CA SER A 289 -10.47 -10.38 -14.21
C SER A 289 -9.85 -10.87 -12.91
N SER A 290 -8.57 -11.29 -12.93
CA SER A 290 -7.85 -11.71 -11.74
C SER A 290 -7.47 -10.53 -10.84
N LEU A 291 -7.09 -9.38 -11.43
CA LEU A 291 -6.92 -8.13 -10.67
C LEU A 291 -8.22 -7.67 -10.01
N GLU A 292 -9.33 -7.67 -10.74
CA GLU A 292 -10.64 -7.26 -10.20
C GLU A 292 -11.14 -8.21 -9.12
N GLU A 293 -10.76 -9.48 -9.16
CA GLU A 293 -10.99 -10.44 -8.09
C GLU A 293 -10.24 -10.04 -6.82
N MET A 294 -8.96 -9.65 -6.92
CA MET A 294 -8.16 -9.19 -5.78
C MET A 294 -8.77 -7.97 -5.07
N TRP A 295 -9.57 -7.17 -5.75
CA TRP A 295 -10.15 -5.93 -5.21
C TRP A 295 -11.53 -6.10 -4.59
N LYS A 296 -12.01 -7.34 -4.48
CA LYS A 296 -13.26 -7.62 -3.78
C LYS A 296 -13.04 -7.53 -2.27
N PRO A 297 -13.84 -6.72 -1.54
CA PRO A 297 -13.75 -6.67 -0.09
C PRO A 297 -13.93 -8.05 0.54
N VAL A 298 -13.02 -8.41 1.44
CA VAL A 298 -13.06 -9.66 2.22
C VAL A 298 -13.60 -9.40 3.62
N LEU A 299 -13.01 -8.45 4.34
CA LEU A 299 -13.40 -8.10 5.71
C LEU A 299 -13.34 -6.58 5.92
N PRO A 300 -14.18 -6.03 6.80
CA PRO A 300 -14.05 -4.63 7.20
C PRO A 300 -12.75 -4.40 7.97
N VAL A 301 -12.14 -3.24 7.72
CA VAL A 301 -11.03 -2.72 8.54
C VAL A 301 -11.63 -1.90 9.67
N THR A 302 -11.29 -2.23 10.92
CA THR A 302 -11.65 -1.39 12.06
C THR A 302 -10.79 -0.12 11.99
N PRO A 303 -11.41 1.07 12.05
CA PRO A 303 -10.64 2.31 12.05
C PRO A 303 -9.66 2.36 13.20
N ASP A 304 -8.45 2.75 12.89
CA ASP A 304 -7.39 3.03 13.86
C ASP A 304 -6.62 4.28 13.44
N GLU A 305 -5.51 4.53 14.06
CA GLU A 305 -4.70 5.71 13.73
C GLU A 305 -4.11 5.65 12.32
N ASP A 306 -3.81 4.45 11.79
CA ASP A 306 -3.26 4.26 10.44
C ASP A 306 -4.33 4.32 9.36
N PHE A 307 -5.55 3.93 9.71
CA PHE A 307 -6.71 3.92 8.84
C PHE A 307 -7.88 4.69 9.48
N PRO A 308 -7.77 6.02 9.67
CA PRO A 308 -8.86 6.79 10.23
C PRO A 308 -10.03 6.82 9.25
N SER A 309 -11.22 6.52 9.76
CA SER A 309 -12.45 6.58 8.96
C SER A 309 -12.83 8.01 8.62
N ARG A 310 -13.24 8.20 7.35
CA ARG A 310 -14.05 9.37 6.97
C ARG A 310 -15.51 9.14 7.35
N VAL A 311 -16.19 10.21 7.71
CA VAL A 311 -17.62 10.13 8.03
C VAL A 311 -18.41 9.63 6.82
N GLY A 312 -19.10 8.51 6.99
CA GLY A 312 -19.90 7.88 5.93
C GLY A 312 -19.12 6.98 4.96
N ALA A 313 -17.79 6.85 5.13
CA ALA A 313 -16.98 5.93 4.36
C ALA A 313 -16.78 4.60 5.08
N HIS A 314 -16.38 3.58 4.31
CA HIS A 314 -16.07 2.24 4.80
C HIS A 314 -14.76 1.75 4.20
N ASP A 315 -13.87 1.27 5.06
CA ASP A 315 -12.62 0.65 4.66
C ASP A 315 -12.70 -0.87 4.82
N SER A 316 -12.18 -1.58 3.85
CA SER A 316 -12.13 -3.05 3.84
C SER A 316 -10.76 -3.52 3.38
N VAL A 317 -10.33 -4.67 3.88
CA VAL A 317 -9.20 -5.40 3.30
C VAL A 317 -9.69 -6.32 2.18
N ALA A 318 -8.90 -6.42 1.14
CA ALA A 318 -9.07 -7.33 0.02
C ALA A 318 -7.80 -8.20 -0.13
N GLU A 319 -7.61 -8.88 -1.24
CA GLU A 319 -6.41 -9.71 -1.46
C GLU A 319 -5.19 -8.83 -1.74
N SER A 320 -4.39 -8.56 -0.72
CA SER A 320 -3.19 -7.69 -0.74
C SER A 320 -3.44 -6.22 -1.09
N PHE A 321 -4.69 -5.76 -1.03
CA PHE A 321 -5.11 -4.38 -1.23
C PHE A 321 -6.07 -3.94 -0.13
N PHE A 322 -6.19 -2.63 0.05
CA PHE A 322 -7.28 -2.01 0.80
C PHE A 322 -8.27 -1.39 -0.16
N VAL A 323 -9.53 -1.37 0.25
CA VAL A 323 -10.64 -0.79 -0.51
C VAL A 323 -11.34 0.23 0.35
N HIS A 324 -11.23 1.49 -0.04
CA HIS A 324 -11.97 2.60 0.55
C HIS A 324 -13.23 2.88 -0.27
N THR A 325 -14.39 2.91 0.38
CA THR A 325 -15.68 3.21 -0.26
C THR A 325 -16.32 4.43 0.38
N ASP A 326 -16.57 5.48 -0.41
CA ASP A 326 -17.22 6.71 0.03
C ASP A 326 -18.30 7.10 -1.00
N GLY A 327 -19.56 6.76 -0.68
CA GLY A 327 -20.68 6.87 -1.61
C GLY A 327 -20.49 5.98 -2.84
N LYS A 328 -20.31 6.59 -4.02
CA LYS A 328 -20.03 5.86 -5.28
C LYS A 328 -18.52 5.68 -5.56
N LEU A 329 -17.68 6.45 -4.87
CA LEU A 329 -16.23 6.35 -5.01
C LEU A 329 -15.74 5.05 -4.41
N LYS A 330 -14.86 4.37 -5.15
CA LYS A 330 -14.16 3.18 -4.69
C LYS A 330 -12.67 3.34 -5.00
N LEU A 331 -11.88 3.65 -3.98
CA LEU A 331 -10.42 3.69 -4.10
C LEU A 331 -9.83 2.35 -3.68
N ILE A 332 -8.89 1.87 -4.46
CA ILE A 332 -8.15 0.64 -4.23
C ILE A 332 -6.68 1.01 -4.11
N GLY A 333 -6.02 0.54 -3.07
CA GLY A 333 -4.63 0.93 -2.86
C GLY A 333 -3.96 0.23 -1.69
N HIS A 334 -2.82 0.75 -1.32
CA HIS A 334 -2.07 0.31 -0.15
C HIS A 334 -1.16 1.44 0.35
N PRO A 335 -1.10 1.69 1.66
CA PRO A 335 -0.09 2.57 2.25
C PRO A 335 1.24 1.84 2.43
N GLY A 336 2.32 2.60 2.58
CA GLY A 336 3.63 2.09 2.98
C GLY A 336 4.25 2.92 4.09
N TRP A 337 4.94 2.26 5.01
CA TRP A 337 5.71 2.91 6.05
C TRP A 337 6.85 2.01 6.51
N GLN A 338 8.08 2.46 6.34
CA GLN A 338 9.29 1.79 6.82
C GLN A 338 10.51 2.72 6.73
N ASN A 339 11.36 2.72 7.75
CA ASN A 339 12.69 3.34 7.74
C ASN A 339 12.71 4.80 7.23
N GLY A 340 11.84 5.65 7.76
CA GLY A 340 11.77 7.07 7.40
C GLY A 340 11.05 7.36 6.08
N PHE A 341 10.53 6.34 5.37
CA PHE A 341 9.72 6.52 4.18
C PHE A 341 8.24 6.29 4.48
N ARG A 342 7.39 7.11 3.87
CA ARG A 342 5.94 6.90 3.79
C ARG A 342 5.47 6.99 2.35
N SER A 343 4.66 6.04 1.94
CA SER A 343 4.14 5.97 0.58
C SER A 343 2.65 5.68 0.55
N GLN A 344 2.01 6.04 -0.54
CA GLN A 344 0.60 5.73 -0.79
C GLN A 344 0.35 5.53 -2.27
N ILE A 345 -0.38 4.48 -2.60
CA ILE A 345 -1.03 4.33 -3.90
C ILE A 345 -2.54 4.24 -3.70
N ASN A 346 -3.30 4.97 -4.53
CA ASN A 346 -4.76 4.84 -4.60
C ASN A 346 -5.20 4.97 -6.05
N ILE A 347 -6.03 4.05 -6.52
CA ILE A 347 -6.62 4.05 -7.85
C ILE A 347 -8.14 4.01 -7.78
N ASP A 348 -8.79 4.69 -8.68
CA ASP A 348 -10.20 4.48 -9.06
C ASP A 348 -10.26 3.88 -10.47
N PRO A 349 -10.42 2.56 -10.59
CA PRO A 349 -10.48 1.90 -11.89
C PRO A 349 -11.68 2.34 -12.73
N ALA A 350 -12.77 2.80 -12.11
CA ALA A 350 -13.98 3.19 -12.82
C ALA A 350 -13.78 4.46 -13.66
N THR A 351 -13.02 5.41 -13.14
CA THR A 351 -12.68 6.66 -13.85
C THR A 351 -11.29 6.63 -14.45
N ARG A 352 -10.51 5.57 -14.22
CA ARG A 352 -9.08 5.49 -14.56
C ARG A 352 -8.28 6.64 -13.97
N SER A 353 -8.60 7.00 -12.73
CA SER A 353 -7.92 8.06 -11.98
C SER A 353 -7.11 7.46 -10.84
N ALA A 354 -6.03 8.12 -10.46
CA ALA A 354 -5.15 7.65 -9.39
C ALA A 354 -4.32 8.77 -8.80
N TYR A 355 -3.75 8.52 -7.62
CA TYR A 355 -2.55 9.22 -7.17
C TYR A 355 -1.56 8.25 -6.55
N ILE A 356 -0.29 8.59 -6.68
CA ILE A 356 0.84 7.92 -6.05
C ILE A 356 1.76 8.97 -5.44
N VAL A 357 2.21 8.73 -4.23
CA VAL A 357 3.08 9.63 -3.49
C VAL A 357 4.06 8.84 -2.64
N ASP A 358 5.28 9.35 -2.53
CA ASP A 358 6.25 8.90 -1.55
C ASP A 358 6.93 10.09 -0.87
N TYR A 359 7.17 9.95 0.42
CA TYR A 359 7.83 10.92 1.29
C TYR A 359 9.07 10.25 1.88
N ASN A 360 10.20 10.93 1.83
CA ASN A 360 11.44 10.48 2.45
C ASN A 360 11.65 10.99 3.87
N THR A 361 10.59 11.46 4.50
CA THR A 361 10.63 11.96 5.87
C THR A 361 9.51 11.34 6.67
N ASP A 362 9.84 10.69 7.76
CA ASP A 362 8.87 10.24 8.75
C ASP A 362 8.88 11.18 9.96
N SER A 363 7.70 11.53 10.43
CA SER A 363 7.52 12.34 11.62
C SER A 363 6.19 12.02 12.26
N GLU A 364 6.25 11.79 13.58
CA GLU A 364 5.10 11.65 14.46
C GLU A 364 5.01 12.81 15.46
N ASP A 365 5.76 13.90 15.22
CA ASP A 365 5.67 15.12 16.02
C ASP A 365 4.25 15.71 15.94
N PRO A 366 3.63 16.12 17.04
CA PRO A 366 2.26 16.67 17.03
C PRO A 366 2.07 17.90 16.14
N LYS A 367 3.14 18.61 15.80
CA LYS A 367 3.10 19.84 14.97
C LYS A 367 3.55 19.60 13.53
N GLN A 368 4.34 18.55 13.29
CA GLN A 368 4.93 18.23 12.00
C GLN A 368 4.81 16.71 11.82
N ASN A 369 3.74 16.25 11.19
CA ASN A 369 3.38 14.83 11.12
C ASN A 369 3.12 14.40 9.70
N THR A 370 4.03 13.59 9.15
CA THR A 370 3.94 13.10 7.76
C THR A 370 2.74 12.21 7.56
N ARG A 371 2.39 11.36 8.54
CA ARG A 371 1.22 10.50 8.51
C ARG A 371 -0.07 11.31 8.42
N SER A 372 -0.21 12.32 9.28
CA SER A 372 -1.38 13.20 9.27
C SER A 372 -1.50 13.93 7.94
N PHE A 373 -0.38 14.40 7.38
CA PHE A 373 -0.41 15.05 6.07
C PHE A 373 -0.77 14.10 4.93
N ASN A 374 -0.31 12.85 4.96
CA ASN A 374 -0.70 11.86 3.96
C ASN A 374 -2.23 11.60 3.98
N ILE A 375 -2.84 11.60 5.17
CA ILE A 375 -4.29 11.52 5.35
C ILE A 375 -4.97 12.78 4.82
N GLU A 376 -4.46 13.97 5.15
CA GLU A 376 -4.98 15.25 4.63
C GLU A 376 -4.93 15.31 3.09
N LEU A 377 -3.84 14.85 2.48
CA LEU A 377 -3.71 14.79 1.01
C LEU A 377 -4.74 13.83 0.39
N ARG A 378 -4.89 12.65 0.96
CA ARG A 378 -5.94 11.69 0.53
C ARG A 378 -7.31 12.34 0.58
N ASP A 379 -7.65 12.95 1.70
CA ASP A 379 -8.96 13.53 1.92
C ASP A 379 -9.21 14.74 1.02
N TYR A 380 -8.19 15.58 0.81
CA TYR A 380 -8.25 16.67 -0.16
C TYR A 380 -8.51 16.15 -1.58
N LEU A 381 -7.79 15.12 -2.02
CA LEU A 381 -7.98 14.55 -3.35
C LEU A 381 -9.35 13.86 -3.49
N ILE A 382 -9.86 13.20 -2.43
CA ILE A 382 -11.21 12.64 -2.45
C ILE A 382 -12.25 13.76 -2.65
N ASP A 383 -12.15 14.84 -1.91
CA ASP A 383 -13.17 15.90 -1.91
C ASP A 383 -13.11 16.83 -3.13
N HIS A 384 -11.93 16.97 -3.75
CA HIS A 384 -11.69 17.97 -4.80
C HIS A 384 -11.27 17.40 -6.15
N PHE A 385 -10.99 16.09 -6.24
CA PHE A 385 -10.49 15.48 -7.46
C PHE A 385 -11.25 14.21 -7.86
N PHE A 386 -11.50 13.28 -6.92
CA PHE A 386 -12.14 12.00 -7.25
C PHE A 386 -13.67 12.05 -7.25
N LYS A 387 -14.30 13.01 -6.59
CA LYS A 387 -15.78 13.16 -6.50
C LYS A 387 -16.37 14.08 -7.59
#